data_2038df00d92c3a1c98e0d6d79a71110d
#
_entry.id   2038df00d92c3a1c98e0d6d79a71110d
#
_cell.length_a   1.000
_cell.length_b   1.000
_cell.length_c   1.000
_cell.angle_alpha   90.00
_cell.angle_beta   90.00
_cell.angle_gamma   90.00
#
_symmetry.space_group_name_H-M   'P 1'
#
loop_
_entity.id
_entity.type
_entity.pdbx_description
1 polymer ?
#
loop_
_entity_poly.entity_id
_entity_poly.type
_entity_poly.pdbx_seq_one_letter_code
_entity_poly.pdbx_strand_id
1 'polypeptide(L)'
;MGDNIKDQKLISVPVATAVGLGAIIGAGIFVLSGTTIALAGANALIAFALVGVLAIIIAVEFGELGSIMPHAKGASFSFIFEAFGSEMGFITGILLYFSFSTAIAAIALGFGSYLGSLTGLHSGYYPIIFAIILIFVLSILNIIGIKKAASADFYLVMIKLGILTIFVISAVVLAYSTKTLNVSNFTVPPSKDNVYAIFSASIAVFFAYSGFQSISTLTSDVNGGANKAAKAIVLSVVISMIFYILVVVALILMVPASKYTVSADPLAFALSYVHAPYYLYFIVTIGALIATTSATLAMIMT
;
A
#
# COMPACT_ATOMS: atom_id res chain seq x y z
N MET A 1 15.20 7.65 44.51
CA MET A 1 14.73 8.30 43.31
C MET A 1 14.07 7.20 42.46
N GLY A 2 12.76 7.05 42.61
CA GLY A 2 11.98 6.05 41.85
C GLY A 2 11.64 6.65 40.50
N ASP A 3 12.22 6.11 39.44
CA ASP A 3 11.84 6.45 38.09
C ASP A 3 10.39 6.04 37.87
N ASN A 4 9.56 7.04 37.66
CA ASN A 4 8.24 6.91 37.05
C ASN A 4 8.47 6.36 35.63
N ILE A 5 8.56 5.05 35.47
CA ILE A 5 8.29 4.36 34.22
C ILE A 5 6.80 4.64 33.98
N LYS A 6 6.50 5.71 33.24
CA LYS A 6 5.16 5.96 32.71
C LYS A 6 4.72 4.66 32.06
N ASP A 7 3.59 4.12 32.50
CA ASP A 7 2.89 3.01 31.87
C ASP A 7 2.75 3.27 30.37
N GLN A 8 3.73 2.88 29.60
CA GLN A 8 3.65 2.87 28.15
C GLN A 8 2.59 1.82 27.82
N LYS A 9 1.45 2.28 27.38
CA LYS A 9 0.31 1.42 27.04
C LYS A 9 0.74 0.55 25.86
N LEU A 10 1.17 -0.69 26.16
CA LEU A 10 1.60 -1.64 25.15
C LEU A 10 0.48 -1.92 24.17
N ILE A 11 0.81 -1.93 22.87
CA ILE A 11 -0.15 -2.20 21.80
C ILE A 11 -0.33 -3.71 21.61
N SER A 12 -1.55 -4.14 21.36
CA SER A 12 -1.85 -5.55 21.08
C SER A 12 -1.41 -5.96 19.68
N VAL A 13 -1.19 -7.27 19.46
CA VAL A 13 -0.82 -7.80 18.13
C VAL A 13 -1.81 -7.39 17.03
N PRO A 14 -3.15 -7.44 17.21
CA PRO A 14 -4.06 -6.93 16.18
C PRO A 14 -3.88 -5.45 15.84
N VAL A 15 -3.60 -4.61 16.84
CA VAL A 15 -3.34 -3.18 16.60
C VAL A 15 -2.01 -2.99 15.88
N ALA A 16 -0.95 -3.70 16.25
CA ALA A 16 0.34 -3.69 15.54
C ALA A 16 0.18 -4.19 14.10
N THR A 17 -0.58 -5.27 13.88
CA THR A 17 -0.90 -5.74 12.52
C THR A 17 -1.66 -4.69 11.72
N ALA A 18 -2.61 -3.99 12.33
CA ALA A 18 -3.34 -2.90 11.66
C ALA A 18 -2.41 -1.74 11.27
N VAL A 19 -1.46 -1.36 12.12
CA VAL A 19 -0.45 -0.35 11.76
C VAL A 19 0.33 -0.77 10.50
N GLY A 20 0.77 -2.04 10.43
CA GLY A 20 1.42 -2.57 9.24
C GLY A 20 0.53 -2.60 8.01
N LEU A 21 -0.72 -3.05 8.16
CA LEU A 21 -1.71 -3.01 7.10
C LEU A 21 -1.97 -1.58 6.62
N GLY A 22 -2.04 -0.62 7.55
CA GLY A 22 -2.23 0.80 7.23
C GLY A 22 -1.10 1.38 6.40
N ALA A 23 0.13 0.94 6.66
CA ALA A 23 1.32 1.34 5.93
C ALA A 23 1.42 0.67 4.55
N ILE A 24 1.07 -0.62 4.45
CA ILE A 24 1.10 -1.39 3.19
C ILE A 24 -0.10 -1.04 2.31
N ILE A 25 -1.34 -1.16 2.86
CA ILE A 25 -2.59 -0.91 2.13
C ILE A 25 -2.85 0.60 2.06
N GLY A 26 -2.15 1.23 1.17
CA GLY A 26 -2.27 2.64 0.84
C GLY A 26 -2.31 2.79 -0.67
N ALA A 27 -1.27 3.40 -1.21
CA ALA A 27 -1.15 3.61 -2.64
C ALA A 27 -0.95 2.32 -3.44
N GLY A 28 -0.34 1.29 -2.86
CA GLY A 28 0.04 0.09 -3.60
C GLY A 28 -1.11 -0.50 -4.41
N ILE A 29 -2.20 -0.84 -3.75
CA ILE A 29 -3.33 -1.46 -4.44
C ILE A 29 -4.26 -0.45 -5.10
N PHE A 30 -4.45 0.72 -4.51
CA PHE A 30 -5.34 1.74 -5.05
C PHE A 30 -4.77 2.45 -6.28
N VAL A 31 -3.44 2.52 -6.43
CA VAL A 31 -2.77 3.31 -7.48
C VAL A 31 -2.03 2.42 -8.48
N LEU A 32 -1.24 1.45 -8.00
CA LEU A 32 -0.32 0.70 -8.86
C LEU A 32 -0.93 -0.55 -9.50
N SER A 33 -2.10 -1.03 -9.03
CA SER A 33 -2.72 -2.22 -9.60
C SER A 33 -3.04 -2.07 -11.09
N GLY A 34 -3.53 -0.89 -11.52
CA GLY A 34 -3.79 -0.61 -12.93
C GLY A 34 -2.52 -0.58 -13.78
N THR A 35 -1.48 0.10 -13.31
CA THR A 35 -0.17 0.13 -13.97
C THR A 35 0.43 -1.28 -14.09
N THR A 36 0.32 -2.11 -13.04
CA THR A 36 0.80 -3.49 -13.05
C THR A 36 0.05 -4.33 -14.09
N ILE A 37 -1.28 -4.18 -14.17
CA ILE A 37 -2.08 -4.86 -15.20
C ILE A 37 -1.74 -4.33 -16.60
N ALA A 38 -1.53 -3.03 -16.77
CA ALA A 38 -1.11 -2.45 -18.05
C ALA A 38 0.24 -2.99 -18.54
N LEU A 39 1.19 -3.25 -17.62
CA LEU A 39 2.51 -3.78 -17.94
C LEU A 39 2.52 -5.29 -18.23
N ALA A 40 1.78 -6.07 -17.45
CA ALA A 40 1.88 -7.54 -17.46
C ALA A 40 0.58 -8.26 -17.85
N GLY A 41 -0.50 -7.50 -18.11
CA GLY A 41 -1.79 -8.12 -18.37
C GLY A 41 -2.26 -8.97 -17.19
N ALA A 42 -2.82 -10.13 -17.46
CA ALA A 42 -3.21 -11.08 -16.41
C ALA A 42 -2.01 -11.67 -15.62
N ASN A 43 -0.79 -11.60 -16.17
CA ASN A 43 0.44 -11.98 -15.46
C ASN A 43 0.74 -11.06 -14.26
N ALA A 44 0.04 -9.93 -14.12
CA ALA A 44 0.06 -9.12 -12.91
C ALA A 44 -0.24 -9.95 -11.65
N LEU A 45 -1.13 -10.95 -11.74
CA LEU A 45 -1.42 -11.87 -10.63
C LEU A 45 -0.17 -12.64 -10.18
N ILE A 46 0.63 -13.10 -11.15
CA ILE A 46 1.89 -13.79 -10.85
C ILE A 46 2.88 -12.83 -10.19
N ALA A 47 2.97 -11.59 -10.70
CA ALA A 47 3.83 -10.57 -10.09
C ALA A 47 3.43 -10.27 -8.63
N PHE A 48 2.13 -10.10 -8.34
CA PHE A 48 1.65 -9.86 -6.98
C PHE A 48 1.89 -11.06 -6.06
N ALA A 49 1.69 -12.29 -6.53
CA ALA A 49 1.96 -13.50 -5.75
C ALA A 49 3.46 -13.68 -5.47
N LEU A 50 4.29 -13.54 -6.49
CA LEU A 50 5.75 -13.69 -6.39
C LEU A 50 6.35 -12.67 -5.43
N VAL A 51 6.02 -11.39 -5.62
CA VAL A 51 6.52 -10.31 -4.75
C VAL A 51 5.93 -10.42 -3.35
N GLY A 52 4.68 -10.88 -3.21
CA GLY A 52 4.08 -11.15 -1.90
C GLY A 52 4.84 -12.20 -1.11
N VAL A 53 5.26 -13.30 -1.77
CA VAL A 53 6.11 -14.32 -1.13
C VAL A 53 7.48 -13.74 -0.74
N LEU A 54 8.11 -12.95 -1.61
CA LEU A 54 9.37 -12.27 -1.29
C LEU A 54 9.19 -11.30 -0.11
N ALA A 55 8.11 -10.55 -0.09
CA ALA A 55 7.80 -9.62 1.01
C ALA A 55 7.57 -10.36 2.34
N ILE A 56 6.98 -11.56 2.34
CA ILE A 56 6.85 -12.40 3.53
C ILE A 56 8.24 -12.85 4.05
N ILE A 57 9.13 -13.26 3.17
CA ILE A 57 10.50 -13.66 3.54
C ILE A 57 11.21 -12.46 4.18
N ILE A 58 11.18 -11.29 3.55
CA ILE A 58 11.78 -10.07 4.09
C ILE A 58 11.11 -9.67 5.41
N ALA A 59 9.79 -9.84 5.54
CA ALA A 59 9.07 -9.54 6.78
C ALA A 59 9.51 -10.42 7.96
N VAL A 60 9.83 -11.69 7.72
CA VAL A 60 10.41 -12.59 8.73
C VAL A 60 11.78 -12.07 9.18
N GLU A 61 12.65 -11.70 8.23
CA GLU A 61 13.97 -11.12 8.51
C GLU A 61 13.87 -9.83 9.36
N PHE A 62 12.95 -8.93 9.01
CA PHE A 62 12.70 -7.72 9.79
C PHE A 62 12.18 -8.02 11.21
N GLY A 63 11.37 -9.07 11.35
CA GLY A 63 10.92 -9.56 12.65
C GLY A 63 12.08 -10.07 13.51
N GLU A 64 13.00 -10.79 12.89
CA GLU A 64 14.19 -11.34 13.54
C GLU A 64 15.17 -10.23 13.95
N LEU A 65 15.51 -9.33 13.00
CA LEU A 65 16.35 -8.17 13.27
C LEU A 65 15.77 -7.26 14.36
N GLY A 66 14.46 -7.01 14.34
CA GLY A 66 13.78 -6.25 15.39
C GLY A 66 13.84 -6.94 16.77
N SER A 67 13.96 -8.28 16.82
CA SER A 67 14.16 -9.02 18.07
C SER A 67 15.57 -8.92 18.63
N ILE A 68 16.57 -8.86 17.75
CA ILE A 68 18.00 -8.75 18.11
C ILE A 68 18.34 -7.31 18.48
N MET A 69 17.74 -6.33 17.78
CA MET A 69 18.00 -4.91 17.94
C MET A 69 16.71 -4.12 18.30
N PRO A 70 16.09 -4.36 19.48
CA PRO A 70 14.80 -3.76 19.83
C PRO A 70 14.84 -2.24 20.02
N HIS A 71 16.03 -1.65 20.13
CA HIS A 71 16.22 -0.21 20.25
C HIS A 71 16.48 0.49 18.92
N ALA A 72 16.56 -0.24 17.81
CA ALA A 72 16.82 0.27 16.47
C ALA A 72 15.57 0.90 15.85
N LYS A 73 15.24 2.12 16.29
CA LYS A 73 14.03 2.84 15.87
C LYS A 73 14.02 3.29 14.39
N GLY A 74 15.15 3.27 13.71
CA GLY A 74 15.28 3.64 12.30
C GLY A 74 15.07 2.48 11.33
N ALA A 75 14.56 1.32 11.78
CA ALA A 75 14.35 0.13 10.95
C ALA A 75 15.57 -0.17 10.05
N SER A 76 15.37 -0.23 8.72
CA SER A 76 16.44 -0.54 7.75
C SER A 76 17.71 0.28 7.94
N PHE A 77 17.57 1.59 8.19
CA PHE A 77 18.73 2.46 8.43
C PHE A 77 19.53 2.00 9.64
N SER A 78 18.87 1.80 10.78
CA SER A 78 19.55 1.43 12.02
C SER A 78 20.19 0.06 11.92
N PHE A 79 19.54 -0.93 11.31
CA PHE A 79 20.07 -2.28 11.13
C PHE A 79 21.36 -2.26 10.31
N ILE A 80 21.38 -1.51 9.21
CA ILE A 80 22.57 -1.40 8.35
C ILE A 80 23.66 -0.59 9.03
N PHE A 81 23.31 0.50 9.73
CA PHE A 81 24.28 1.32 10.46
C PHE A 81 25.00 0.48 11.54
N GLU A 82 24.27 -0.30 12.33
CA GLU A 82 24.86 -1.13 13.40
C GLU A 82 25.67 -2.30 12.84
N ALA A 83 25.24 -2.91 11.72
CA ALA A 83 25.92 -4.07 11.15
C ALA A 83 27.16 -3.70 10.32
N PHE A 84 27.13 -2.59 9.57
CA PHE A 84 28.13 -2.24 8.56
C PHE A 84 28.80 -0.88 8.77
N GLY A 85 28.40 -0.15 9.82
CA GLY A 85 29.00 1.13 10.21
C GLY A 85 28.44 2.34 9.48
N SER A 86 29.06 3.51 9.75
CA SER A 86 28.54 4.84 9.37
C SER A 86 28.49 5.07 7.86
N GLU A 87 29.42 4.52 7.09
CA GLU A 87 29.47 4.72 5.63
C GLU A 87 28.28 4.07 4.95
N MET A 88 28.01 2.81 5.27
CA MET A 88 26.85 2.08 4.72
C MET A 88 25.53 2.61 5.28
N GLY A 89 25.51 3.06 6.52
CA GLY A 89 24.39 3.78 7.10
C GLY A 89 24.06 5.05 6.33
N PHE A 90 25.07 5.87 6.00
CA PHE A 90 24.88 7.08 5.22
C PHE A 90 24.31 6.82 3.82
N ILE A 91 24.88 5.84 3.09
CA ILE A 91 24.37 5.43 1.77
C ILE A 91 22.91 4.98 1.88
N THR A 92 22.60 4.15 2.86
CA THR A 92 21.23 3.67 3.10
C THR A 92 20.26 4.82 3.40
N GLY A 93 20.69 5.79 4.22
CA GLY A 93 19.88 6.97 4.52
C GLY A 93 19.54 7.79 3.27
N ILE A 94 20.50 8.00 2.38
CA ILE A 94 20.29 8.69 1.10
C ILE A 94 19.31 7.90 0.21
N LEU A 95 19.50 6.59 0.08
CA LEU A 95 18.61 5.75 -0.73
C LEU A 95 17.18 5.73 -0.19
N LEU A 96 17.01 5.66 1.13
CA LEU A 96 15.70 5.73 1.77
C LEU A 96 15.04 7.10 1.55
N TYR A 97 15.78 8.19 1.66
CA TYR A 97 15.26 9.54 1.40
C TYR A 97 14.71 9.67 -0.02
N PHE A 98 15.45 9.25 -1.04
CA PHE A 98 14.97 9.27 -2.42
C PHE A 98 13.80 8.31 -2.66
N SER A 99 13.84 7.13 -2.03
CA SER A 99 12.76 6.15 -2.12
C SER A 99 11.46 6.71 -1.55
N PHE A 100 11.47 7.27 -0.33
CA PHE A 100 10.29 7.87 0.29
C PHE A 100 9.80 9.10 -0.45
N SER A 101 10.70 9.96 -0.95
CA SER A 101 10.32 11.14 -1.73
C SER A 101 9.59 10.75 -3.03
N THR A 102 10.10 9.74 -3.74
CA THR A 102 9.45 9.22 -4.94
C THR A 102 8.11 8.55 -4.61
N ALA A 103 8.06 7.83 -3.50
CA ALA A 103 6.85 7.22 -2.98
C ALA A 103 5.75 8.25 -2.71
N ILE A 104 6.08 9.31 -1.97
CA ILE A 104 5.16 10.41 -1.65
C ILE A 104 4.58 11.01 -2.94
N ALA A 105 5.43 11.28 -3.94
CA ALA A 105 4.97 11.83 -5.22
C ALA A 105 4.00 10.88 -5.94
N ALA A 106 4.32 9.59 -6.03
CA ALA A 106 3.47 8.59 -6.68
C ALA A 106 2.11 8.45 -5.98
N ILE A 107 2.11 8.39 -4.65
CA ILE A 107 0.88 8.27 -3.83
C ILE A 107 0.01 9.53 -3.97
N ALA A 108 0.62 10.71 -3.89
CA ALA A 108 -0.10 11.96 -4.02
C ALA A 108 -0.71 12.15 -5.41
N LEU A 109 -0.03 11.71 -6.47
CA LEU A 109 -0.61 11.66 -7.81
C LEU A 109 -1.82 10.73 -7.88
N GLY A 110 -1.78 9.59 -7.17
CA GLY A 110 -2.94 8.74 -7.00
C GLY A 110 -4.12 9.46 -6.36
N PHE A 111 -3.89 10.16 -5.26
CA PHE A 111 -4.91 11.02 -4.65
C PHE A 111 -5.46 12.04 -5.66
N GLY A 112 -4.58 12.73 -6.38
CA GLY A 112 -4.97 13.72 -7.39
C GLY A 112 -5.83 13.14 -8.51
N SER A 113 -5.51 11.93 -8.97
CA SER A 113 -6.28 11.23 -10.00
C SER A 113 -7.67 10.84 -9.49
N TYR A 114 -7.78 10.24 -8.30
CA TYR A 114 -9.08 9.90 -7.71
C TYR A 114 -9.95 11.15 -7.44
N LEU A 115 -9.35 12.23 -6.95
CA LEU A 115 -10.07 13.49 -6.74
C LEU A 115 -10.51 14.10 -8.09
N GLY A 116 -9.65 14.04 -9.08
CA GLY A 116 -9.96 14.46 -10.43
C GLY A 116 -11.13 13.68 -11.03
N SER A 117 -11.12 12.35 -10.88
CA SER A 117 -12.21 11.48 -11.33
C SER A 117 -13.53 11.76 -10.61
N LEU A 118 -13.49 12.12 -9.32
CA LEU A 118 -14.68 12.47 -8.56
C LEU A 118 -15.26 13.85 -8.93
N THR A 119 -14.39 14.81 -9.23
CA THR A 119 -14.79 16.21 -9.53
C THR A 119 -15.00 16.47 -11.02
N GLY A 120 -14.69 15.51 -11.89
CA GLY A 120 -14.69 15.69 -13.35
C GLY A 120 -13.46 16.44 -13.88
N LEU A 121 -12.51 16.80 -13.03
CA LEU A 121 -11.27 17.53 -13.37
C LEU A 121 -10.09 16.55 -13.53
N HIS A 122 -10.26 15.53 -14.36
CA HIS A 122 -9.30 14.43 -14.51
C HIS A 122 -8.31 14.60 -15.68
N SER A 123 -8.42 15.71 -16.43
CA SER A 123 -7.55 15.99 -17.58
C SER A 123 -6.48 17.04 -17.29
N GLY A 124 -5.37 17.00 -18.04
CA GLY A 124 -4.31 18.00 -17.96
C GLY A 124 -3.55 18.02 -16.62
N TYR A 125 -3.39 19.19 -16.04
CA TYR A 125 -2.56 19.40 -14.84
C TYR A 125 -3.32 19.26 -13.51
N TYR A 126 -4.64 19.07 -13.52
CA TYR A 126 -5.44 19.04 -12.29
C TYR A 126 -5.00 17.95 -11.29
N PRO A 127 -4.75 16.70 -11.68
CA PRO A 127 -4.26 15.68 -10.74
C PRO A 127 -2.93 16.07 -10.07
N ILE A 128 -2.04 16.73 -10.81
CA ILE A 128 -0.75 17.21 -10.29
C ILE A 128 -0.97 18.33 -9.27
N ILE A 129 -1.87 19.29 -9.57
CA ILE A 129 -2.21 20.38 -8.65
C ILE A 129 -2.79 19.83 -7.35
N PHE A 130 -3.72 18.87 -7.43
CA PHE A 130 -4.29 18.23 -6.25
C PHE A 130 -3.24 17.48 -5.43
N ALA A 131 -2.29 16.79 -6.09
CA ALA A 131 -1.17 16.13 -5.43
C ALA A 131 -0.26 17.11 -4.68
N ILE A 132 0.09 18.23 -5.30
CA ILE A 132 0.92 19.29 -4.69
C ILE A 132 0.20 19.89 -3.47
N ILE A 133 -1.10 20.20 -3.60
CA ILE A 133 -1.89 20.72 -2.48
C ILE A 133 -1.92 19.72 -1.33
N LEU A 134 -2.13 18.42 -1.61
CA LEU A 134 -2.13 17.38 -0.59
C LEU A 134 -0.80 17.34 0.17
N ILE A 135 0.32 17.26 -0.57
CA ILE A 135 1.66 17.21 0.05
C ILE A 135 1.90 18.45 0.92
N PHE A 136 1.56 19.64 0.41
CA PHE A 136 1.73 20.90 1.14
C PHE A 136 0.92 20.94 2.43
N VAL A 137 -0.36 20.58 2.38
CA VAL A 137 -1.25 20.54 3.54
C VAL A 137 -0.73 19.53 4.57
N LEU A 138 -0.40 18.30 4.14
CA LEU A 138 0.08 17.26 5.06
C LEU A 138 1.44 17.61 5.66
N SER A 139 2.32 18.27 4.92
CA SER A 139 3.61 18.75 5.43
C SER A 139 3.42 19.81 6.52
N ILE A 140 2.52 20.77 6.32
CA ILE A 140 2.17 21.76 7.35
C ILE A 140 1.59 21.07 8.59
N LEU A 141 0.67 20.14 8.41
CA LEU A 141 0.07 19.38 9.51
C LEU A 141 1.13 18.59 10.30
N ASN A 142 2.12 18.02 9.60
CA ASN A 142 3.24 17.32 10.24
C ASN A 142 4.12 18.26 11.07
N ILE A 143 4.43 19.45 10.55
CA ILE A 143 5.23 20.49 11.27
C ILE A 143 4.50 20.96 12.53
N ILE A 144 3.18 21.13 12.49
CA ILE A 144 2.35 21.51 13.65
C ILE A 144 2.33 20.41 14.72
N GLY A 145 2.71 19.18 14.38
CA GLY A 145 2.90 18.11 15.36
C GLY A 145 1.65 17.29 15.66
N ILE A 146 0.88 16.90 14.65
CA ILE A 146 -0.23 15.97 14.82
C ILE A 146 0.31 14.61 15.27
N LYS A 147 0.14 14.30 16.55
CA LYS A 147 0.45 12.98 17.10
C LYS A 147 -0.54 11.97 16.55
N LYS A 148 -0.07 11.00 15.77
CA LYS A 148 -0.86 9.82 15.38
C LYS A 148 -1.20 9.01 16.62
N ALA A 149 -2.48 8.87 16.93
CA ALA A 149 -2.90 7.85 17.88
C ALA A 149 -3.02 6.51 17.13
N ALA A 150 -2.31 5.47 17.57
CA ALA A 150 -2.35 4.12 16.97
C ALA A 150 -3.79 3.56 16.88
N SER A 151 -4.68 3.99 17.75
CA SER A 151 -6.10 3.67 17.69
C SER A 151 -6.81 4.29 16.48
N ALA A 152 -6.43 5.50 16.06
CA ALA A 152 -7.01 6.14 14.87
C ALA A 152 -6.59 5.40 13.60
N ASP A 153 -5.34 4.95 13.52
CA ASP A 153 -4.87 4.12 12.41
C ASP A 153 -5.64 2.80 12.31
N PHE A 154 -5.97 2.16 13.43
CA PHE A 154 -6.76 0.93 13.43
C PHE A 154 -8.12 1.12 12.74
N TYR A 155 -8.87 2.17 13.08
CA TYR A 155 -10.17 2.44 12.46
C TYR A 155 -10.04 2.79 10.96
N LEU A 156 -9.02 3.57 10.59
CA LEU A 156 -8.76 3.89 9.18
C LEU A 156 -8.45 2.63 8.37
N VAL A 157 -7.68 1.70 8.93
CA VAL A 157 -7.38 0.41 8.28
C VAL A 157 -8.63 -0.43 8.12
N MET A 158 -9.49 -0.51 9.14
CA MET A 158 -10.75 -1.24 9.03
C MET A 158 -11.66 -0.66 7.94
N ILE A 159 -11.71 0.67 7.81
CA ILE A 159 -12.44 1.34 6.72
C ILE A 159 -11.85 0.97 5.36
N LYS A 160 -10.52 1.03 5.19
CA LYS A 160 -9.83 0.65 3.95
C LYS A 160 -10.13 -0.80 3.54
N LEU A 161 -10.00 -1.74 4.48
CA LEU A 161 -10.31 -3.15 4.24
C LEU A 161 -11.78 -3.37 3.91
N GLY A 162 -12.68 -2.68 4.61
CA GLY A 162 -14.11 -2.71 4.32
C GLY A 162 -14.42 -2.23 2.90
N ILE A 163 -13.81 -1.13 2.46
CA ILE A 163 -14.00 -0.60 1.10
C ILE A 163 -13.43 -1.54 0.04
N LEU A 164 -12.24 -2.12 0.27
CA LEU A 164 -11.68 -3.11 -0.65
C LEU A 164 -12.56 -4.37 -0.72
N THR A 165 -13.11 -4.80 0.41
CA THR A 165 -14.06 -5.94 0.45
C THR A 165 -15.33 -5.61 -0.34
N ILE A 166 -15.91 -4.42 -0.15
CA ILE A 166 -17.06 -3.95 -0.93
C ILE A 166 -16.72 -3.92 -2.42
N PHE A 167 -15.54 -3.41 -2.78
CA PHE A 167 -15.08 -3.37 -4.16
C PHE A 167 -15.01 -4.78 -4.77
N VAL A 168 -14.35 -5.72 -4.10
CA VAL A 168 -14.20 -7.12 -4.58
C VAL A 168 -15.55 -7.80 -4.75
N ILE A 169 -16.45 -7.70 -3.75
CA ILE A 169 -17.79 -8.29 -3.83
C ILE A 169 -18.57 -7.65 -4.97
N SER A 170 -18.54 -6.33 -5.08
CA SER A 170 -19.24 -5.61 -6.13
C SER A 170 -18.71 -5.96 -7.52
N ALA A 171 -17.40 -6.14 -7.66
CA ALA A 171 -16.79 -6.55 -8.93
C ALA A 171 -17.33 -7.91 -9.40
N VAL A 172 -17.43 -8.89 -8.49
CA VAL A 172 -17.99 -10.22 -8.82
C VAL A 172 -19.47 -10.09 -9.22
N VAL A 173 -20.27 -9.34 -8.46
CA VAL A 173 -21.70 -9.15 -8.75
C VAL A 173 -21.91 -8.43 -10.08
N LEU A 174 -21.15 -7.35 -10.33
CA LEU A 174 -21.26 -6.58 -11.57
C LEU A 174 -20.78 -7.40 -12.77
N ALA A 175 -19.65 -8.09 -12.66
CA ALA A 175 -19.14 -8.93 -13.73
C ALA A 175 -20.13 -10.04 -14.08
N TYR A 176 -20.84 -10.60 -13.10
CA TYR A 176 -21.90 -11.58 -13.34
C TYR A 176 -23.13 -10.95 -14.02
N SER A 177 -23.60 -9.80 -13.54
CA SER A 177 -24.82 -9.14 -14.03
C SER A 177 -24.64 -8.53 -15.42
N THR A 178 -23.46 -7.99 -15.73
CA THR A 178 -23.12 -7.39 -17.04
C THR A 178 -22.64 -8.41 -18.06
N LYS A 179 -22.55 -9.70 -17.67
CA LYS A 179 -21.98 -10.79 -18.49
C LYS A 179 -20.55 -10.50 -18.99
N THR A 180 -19.81 -9.67 -18.26
CA THR A 180 -18.39 -9.40 -18.51
C THR A 180 -17.48 -10.48 -17.93
N LEU A 181 -18.04 -11.48 -17.22
CA LEU A 181 -17.34 -12.68 -16.78
C LEU A 181 -16.81 -13.44 -18.00
N ASN A 182 -15.65 -13.02 -18.46
CA ASN A 182 -14.99 -13.66 -19.58
C ASN A 182 -13.63 -14.21 -19.12
N VAL A 183 -13.52 -15.53 -19.09
CA VAL A 183 -12.25 -16.20 -18.79
C VAL A 183 -11.14 -15.76 -19.75
N SER A 184 -11.49 -15.31 -20.95
CA SER A 184 -10.53 -14.76 -21.91
C SER A 184 -9.81 -13.51 -21.38
N ASN A 185 -10.37 -12.78 -20.42
CA ASN A 185 -9.69 -11.64 -19.78
C ASN A 185 -8.42 -12.07 -19.02
N PHE A 186 -8.36 -13.33 -18.59
CA PHE A 186 -7.20 -13.93 -17.91
C PHE A 186 -6.23 -14.63 -18.87
N THR A 187 -6.60 -14.78 -20.15
CA THR A 187 -5.68 -15.36 -21.13
C THR A 187 -4.64 -14.34 -21.52
N VAL A 188 -3.38 -14.69 -21.34
CA VAL A 188 -2.26 -13.89 -21.83
C VAL A 188 -1.78 -14.54 -23.13
N PRO A 189 -1.74 -13.81 -24.24
CA PRO A 189 -1.16 -14.35 -25.47
C PRO A 189 0.27 -14.80 -25.19
N PRO A 190 0.70 -15.97 -25.70
CA PRO A 190 2.07 -16.41 -25.55
C PRO A 190 2.97 -15.40 -26.27
N SER A 191 3.73 -14.62 -25.51
CA SER A 191 4.73 -13.71 -26.01
C SER A 191 6.07 -14.07 -25.41
N LYS A 192 7.15 -13.86 -26.18
CA LYS A 192 8.51 -14.07 -25.68
C LYS A 192 8.87 -13.13 -24.52
N ASP A 193 8.10 -12.04 -24.38
CA ASP A 193 8.33 -10.97 -23.41
C ASP A 193 7.54 -11.13 -22.12
N ASN A 194 6.76 -12.22 -21.94
CA ASN A 194 5.93 -12.41 -20.74
C ASN A 194 6.74 -12.40 -19.43
N VAL A 195 7.95 -13.00 -19.46
CA VAL A 195 8.84 -13.02 -18.30
C VAL A 195 9.33 -11.61 -17.99
N TYR A 196 9.74 -10.85 -19.01
CA TYR A 196 10.17 -9.46 -18.84
C TYR A 196 9.03 -8.59 -18.31
N ALA A 197 7.82 -8.78 -18.80
CA ALA A 197 6.63 -8.07 -18.34
C ALA A 197 6.33 -8.35 -16.86
N ILE A 198 6.44 -9.62 -16.42
CA ILE A 198 6.28 -9.99 -15.00
C ILE A 198 7.34 -9.30 -14.14
N PHE A 199 8.61 -9.31 -14.53
CA PHE A 199 9.69 -8.65 -13.79
C PHE A 199 9.48 -7.14 -13.73
N SER A 200 9.11 -6.49 -14.84
CA SER A 200 8.84 -5.05 -14.88
C SER A 200 7.66 -4.67 -13.96
N ALA A 201 6.59 -5.47 -13.98
CA ALA A 201 5.46 -5.31 -13.09
C ALA A 201 5.85 -5.55 -11.62
N SER A 202 6.73 -6.51 -11.35
CA SER A 202 7.19 -6.85 -10.00
C SER A 202 7.90 -5.69 -9.30
N ILE A 203 8.57 -4.79 -10.04
CA ILE A 203 9.19 -3.58 -9.49
C ILE A 203 8.10 -2.67 -8.87
N ALA A 204 7.03 -2.41 -9.60
CA ALA A 204 5.91 -1.61 -9.09
C ALA A 204 5.18 -2.30 -7.93
N VAL A 205 5.02 -3.63 -8.02
CA VAL A 205 4.39 -4.44 -6.96
C VAL A 205 5.24 -4.49 -5.70
N PHE A 206 6.58 -4.53 -5.82
CA PHE A 206 7.46 -4.49 -4.64
C PHE A 206 7.23 -3.22 -3.82
N PHE A 207 7.10 -2.08 -4.50
CA PHE A 207 6.71 -0.84 -3.84
C PHE A 207 5.34 -0.95 -3.15
N ALA A 208 4.38 -1.63 -3.77
CA ALA A 208 3.04 -1.81 -3.19
C ALA A 208 3.06 -2.57 -1.86
N TYR A 209 4.00 -3.48 -1.65
CA TYR A 209 4.18 -4.20 -0.39
C TYR A 209 5.04 -3.46 0.62
N SER A 210 5.72 -2.37 0.27
CA SER A 210 6.54 -1.62 1.21
C SER A 210 5.69 -1.00 2.33
N GLY A 211 6.29 -0.78 3.49
CA GLY A 211 5.61 -0.21 4.66
C GLY A 211 5.56 -1.13 5.89
N PHE A 212 5.66 -2.46 5.73
CA PHE A 212 5.65 -3.40 6.85
C PHE A 212 6.80 -3.17 7.84
N GLN A 213 7.92 -2.63 7.37
CA GLN A 213 9.07 -2.27 8.21
C GLN A 213 8.74 -1.26 9.29
N SER A 214 7.67 -0.49 9.15
CA SER A 214 7.23 0.46 10.18
C SER A 214 6.83 -0.23 11.50
N ILE A 215 6.44 -1.52 11.47
CA ILE A 215 6.16 -2.29 12.68
C ILE A 215 7.46 -2.59 13.44
N SER A 216 8.59 -2.79 12.76
CA SER A 216 9.86 -3.09 13.43
C SER A 216 10.33 -1.94 14.33
N THR A 217 9.92 -0.70 14.02
CA THR A 217 10.18 0.48 14.87
C THR A 217 9.35 0.48 16.17
N LEU A 218 8.29 -0.32 16.22
CA LEU A 218 7.37 -0.45 17.35
C LEU A 218 7.57 -1.74 18.14
N THR A 219 8.65 -2.48 17.89
CA THR A 219 8.89 -3.80 18.51
C THR A 219 8.86 -3.75 20.02
N SER A 220 9.43 -2.72 20.65
CA SER A 220 9.43 -2.49 22.10
C SER A 220 8.05 -2.16 22.67
N ASP A 221 7.13 -1.68 21.84
CA ASP A 221 5.81 -1.21 22.27
C ASP A 221 4.72 -2.27 22.09
N VAL A 222 5.07 -3.44 21.48
CA VAL A 222 4.12 -4.55 21.30
C VAL A 222 4.05 -5.42 22.54
N ASN A 223 2.83 -5.66 23.03
CA ASN A 223 2.58 -6.55 24.15
C ASN A 223 2.97 -8.00 23.78
N GLY A 224 3.89 -8.57 24.57
CA GLY A 224 4.46 -9.89 24.34
C GLY A 224 5.80 -9.86 23.58
N GLY A 225 6.37 -8.65 23.38
CA GLY A 225 7.75 -8.45 22.92
C GLY A 225 7.98 -8.80 21.44
N ALA A 226 9.24 -8.96 21.10
CA ALA A 226 9.74 -9.10 19.73
C ALA A 226 9.06 -10.21 18.91
N ASN A 227 8.82 -11.38 19.48
CA ASN A 227 8.16 -12.50 18.78
C ASN A 227 6.73 -12.15 18.36
N LYS A 228 6.03 -11.35 19.17
CA LYS A 228 4.68 -10.91 18.86
C LYS A 228 4.69 -9.78 17.81
N ALA A 229 5.68 -8.91 17.85
CA ALA A 229 5.91 -7.89 16.84
C ALA A 229 6.24 -8.54 15.48
N ALA A 230 7.15 -9.50 15.43
CA ALA A 230 7.47 -10.28 14.23
C ALA A 230 6.21 -10.94 13.63
N LYS A 231 5.37 -11.55 14.48
CA LYS A 231 4.09 -12.12 14.03
C LYS A 231 3.18 -11.06 13.41
N ALA A 232 3.11 -9.85 13.98
CA ALA A 232 2.31 -8.76 13.44
C ALA A 232 2.82 -8.29 12.07
N ILE A 233 4.14 -8.23 11.88
CA ILE A 233 4.78 -7.89 10.59
C ILE A 233 4.35 -8.91 9.51
N VAL A 234 4.56 -10.19 9.76
CA VAL A 234 4.22 -11.26 8.81
C VAL A 234 2.71 -11.28 8.50
N LEU A 235 1.86 -11.16 9.53
CA LEU A 235 0.41 -11.13 9.32
C LEU A 235 -0.03 -9.95 8.46
N SER A 236 0.58 -8.78 8.62
CA SER A 236 0.23 -7.61 7.80
C SER A 236 0.56 -7.84 6.32
N VAL A 237 1.69 -8.46 6.01
CA VAL A 237 2.07 -8.79 4.61
C VAL A 237 1.16 -9.86 4.02
N VAL A 238 0.87 -10.94 4.77
CA VAL A 238 0.00 -12.03 4.31
C VAL A 238 -1.42 -11.53 4.01
N ILE A 239 -1.99 -10.75 4.92
CA ILE A 239 -3.34 -10.17 4.71
C ILE A 239 -3.34 -9.22 3.52
N SER A 240 -2.32 -8.37 3.39
CA SER A 240 -2.19 -7.48 2.22
C SER A 240 -2.08 -8.25 0.91
N MET A 241 -1.30 -9.34 0.88
CA MET A 241 -1.16 -10.21 -0.28
C MET A 241 -2.51 -10.79 -0.72
N ILE A 242 -3.31 -11.28 0.23
CA ILE A 242 -4.65 -11.82 -0.06
C ILE A 242 -5.53 -10.72 -0.69
N PHE A 243 -5.60 -9.53 -0.08
CA PHE A 243 -6.38 -8.43 -0.62
C PHE A 243 -5.88 -7.97 -2.00
N TYR A 244 -4.58 -7.92 -2.21
CA TYR A 244 -3.99 -7.51 -3.48
C TYR A 244 -4.35 -8.47 -4.61
N ILE A 245 -4.24 -9.77 -4.38
CA ILE A 245 -4.65 -10.79 -5.35
C ILE A 245 -6.15 -10.67 -5.65
N LEU A 246 -6.99 -10.55 -4.61
CA LEU A 246 -8.44 -10.43 -4.78
C LEU A 246 -8.82 -9.17 -5.58
N VAL A 247 -8.20 -8.03 -5.30
CA VAL A 247 -8.47 -6.77 -6.03
C VAL A 247 -8.01 -6.87 -7.48
N VAL A 248 -6.83 -7.44 -7.75
CA VAL A 248 -6.34 -7.60 -9.13
C VAL A 248 -7.24 -8.58 -9.92
N VAL A 249 -7.69 -9.67 -9.29
CA VAL A 249 -8.70 -10.55 -9.89
C VAL A 249 -9.97 -9.78 -10.21
N ALA A 250 -10.47 -8.98 -9.27
CA ALA A 250 -11.68 -8.16 -9.43
C ALA A 250 -11.54 -7.17 -10.59
N LEU A 251 -10.39 -6.50 -10.72
CA LEU A 251 -10.10 -5.57 -11.81
C LEU A 251 -10.12 -6.27 -13.18
N ILE A 252 -9.47 -7.43 -13.30
CA ILE A 252 -9.42 -8.20 -14.56
C ILE A 252 -10.78 -8.80 -14.91
N LEU A 253 -11.58 -9.18 -13.90
CA LEU A 253 -12.95 -9.65 -14.13
C LEU A 253 -13.85 -8.58 -14.75
N MET A 254 -13.70 -7.32 -14.31
CA MET A 254 -14.52 -6.21 -14.80
C MET A 254 -14.05 -5.68 -16.14
N VAL A 255 -12.74 -5.60 -16.36
CA VAL A 255 -12.15 -4.92 -17.51
C VAL A 255 -11.05 -5.78 -18.13
N PRO A 256 -11.09 -6.03 -19.46
CA PRO A 256 -9.99 -6.73 -20.14
C PRO A 256 -8.65 -6.06 -19.87
N ALA A 257 -7.62 -6.85 -19.58
CA ALA A 257 -6.29 -6.36 -19.24
C ALA A 257 -5.72 -5.37 -20.30
N SER A 258 -6.04 -5.60 -21.57
CA SER A 258 -5.63 -4.75 -22.69
C SER A 258 -6.22 -3.32 -22.68
N LYS A 259 -7.21 -3.06 -21.84
CA LYS A 259 -7.84 -1.73 -21.70
C LYS A 259 -7.22 -0.90 -20.57
N TYR A 260 -6.42 -1.53 -19.72
CA TYR A 260 -5.68 -0.78 -18.71
C TYR A 260 -4.54 -0.01 -19.33
N THR A 261 -4.42 1.23 -18.92
CA THR A 261 -3.28 2.11 -19.22
C THR A 261 -2.56 2.44 -17.91
N VAL A 262 -1.41 3.08 -18.01
CA VAL A 262 -0.72 3.62 -16.82
C VAL A 262 -1.57 4.77 -16.27
N SER A 263 -2.41 4.45 -15.31
CA SER A 263 -3.37 5.34 -14.65
C SER A 263 -3.25 5.15 -13.14
N ALA A 264 -3.46 6.23 -12.39
CA ALA A 264 -3.32 6.23 -10.94
C ALA A 264 -4.65 6.04 -10.18
N ASP A 265 -5.75 5.73 -10.88
CA ASP A 265 -7.09 5.51 -10.31
C ASP A 265 -7.80 4.25 -10.88
N PRO A 266 -7.13 3.08 -10.88
CA PRO A 266 -7.62 1.88 -11.57
C PRO A 266 -8.97 1.35 -11.05
N LEU A 267 -9.28 1.52 -9.77
CA LEU A 267 -10.54 1.06 -9.20
C LEU A 267 -11.71 1.91 -9.71
N ALA A 268 -11.54 3.23 -9.75
CA ALA A 268 -12.52 4.15 -10.30
C ALA A 268 -12.74 3.90 -11.79
N PHE A 269 -11.64 3.70 -12.55
CA PHE A 269 -11.68 3.34 -13.96
C PHE A 269 -12.49 2.06 -14.19
N ALA A 270 -12.23 1.00 -13.44
CA ALA A 270 -12.92 -0.27 -13.60
C ALA A 270 -14.43 -0.16 -13.33
N LEU A 271 -14.83 0.55 -12.27
CA LEU A 271 -16.24 0.80 -11.96
C LEU A 271 -16.94 1.65 -13.03
N SER A 272 -16.25 2.67 -13.54
CA SER A 272 -16.75 3.48 -14.64
C SER A 272 -16.93 2.67 -15.92
N TYR A 273 -15.97 1.79 -16.24
CA TYR A 273 -16.02 0.95 -17.44
C TYR A 273 -17.22 0.01 -17.48
N VAL A 274 -17.59 -0.58 -16.34
CA VAL A 274 -18.77 -1.45 -16.23
C VAL A 274 -20.06 -0.71 -15.92
N HIS A 275 -20.06 0.63 -15.99
CA HIS A 275 -21.21 1.49 -15.65
C HIS A 275 -21.79 1.16 -14.27
N ALA A 276 -20.94 1.01 -13.28
CA ALA A 276 -21.36 0.73 -11.91
C ALA A 276 -22.27 1.82 -11.35
N PRO A 277 -23.19 1.51 -10.43
CA PRO A 277 -24.00 2.51 -9.77
C PRO A 277 -23.15 3.60 -9.12
N TYR A 278 -23.57 4.86 -9.25
CA TYR A 278 -22.80 6.03 -8.76
C TYR A 278 -22.43 5.97 -7.29
N TYR A 279 -23.31 5.43 -6.42
CA TYR A 279 -23.00 5.29 -5.01
C TYR A 279 -21.80 4.38 -4.73
N LEU A 280 -21.63 3.32 -5.53
CA LEU A 280 -20.50 2.40 -5.41
C LEU A 280 -19.20 3.06 -5.88
N TYR A 281 -19.26 3.72 -7.04
CA TYR A 281 -18.15 4.54 -7.55
C TYR A 281 -17.71 5.57 -6.51
N PHE A 282 -18.67 6.28 -5.89
CA PHE A 282 -18.40 7.29 -4.87
C PHE A 282 -17.74 6.70 -3.62
N ILE A 283 -18.29 5.60 -3.06
CA ILE A 283 -17.74 4.94 -1.86
C ILE A 283 -16.29 4.49 -2.10
N VAL A 284 -16.02 3.83 -3.23
CA VAL A 284 -14.68 3.32 -3.52
C VAL A 284 -13.70 4.46 -3.77
N THR A 285 -14.11 5.51 -4.47
CA THR A 285 -13.27 6.68 -4.73
C THR A 285 -12.94 7.44 -3.43
N ILE A 286 -13.90 7.66 -2.54
CA ILE A 286 -13.65 8.24 -1.21
C ILE A 286 -12.70 7.34 -0.40
N GLY A 287 -12.89 6.03 -0.47
CA GLY A 287 -11.96 5.09 0.17
C GLY A 287 -10.54 5.20 -0.34
N ALA A 288 -10.36 5.35 -1.64
CA ALA A 288 -9.06 5.56 -2.25
C ALA A 288 -8.42 6.90 -1.83
N LEU A 289 -9.22 7.97 -1.73
CA LEU A 289 -8.75 9.27 -1.22
C LEU A 289 -8.28 9.17 0.24
N ILE A 290 -9.04 8.49 1.10
CA ILE A 290 -8.64 8.25 2.50
C ILE A 290 -7.37 7.42 2.56
N ALA A 291 -7.28 6.35 1.76
CA ALA A 291 -6.13 5.45 1.74
C ALA A 291 -4.85 6.16 1.28
N THR A 292 -4.93 6.92 0.19
CA THR A 292 -3.78 7.66 -0.35
C THR A 292 -3.35 8.81 0.56
N THR A 293 -4.30 9.55 1.15
CA THR A 293 -4.00 10.60 2.15
C THR A 293 -3.28 10.03 3.37
N SER A 294 -3.79 8.95 3.94
CA SER A 294 -3.18 8.30 5.10
C SER A 294 -1.78 7.74 4.79
N ALA A 295 -1.60 7.15 3.61
CA ALA A 295 -0.29 6.64 3.19
C ALA A 295 0.71 7.77 2.92
N THR A 296 0.30 8.86 2.27
CA THR A 296 1.14 10.05 2.06
C THR A 296 1.60 10.64 3.40
N LEU A 297 0.68 10.79 4.36
CA LEU A 297 1.03 11.30 5.70
C LEU A 297 2.01 10.36 6.40
N ALA A 298 1.79 9.05 6.33
CA ALA A 298 2.70 8.07 6.93
C ALA A 298 4.12 8.17 6.35
N MET A 299 4.26 8.34 5.03
CA MET A 299 5.56 8.48 4.38
C MET A 299 6.24 9.82 4.67
N ILE A 300 5.50 10.91 4.84
CA ILE A 300 6.05 12.22 5.25
C ILE A 300 6.62 12.17 6.68
N MET A 301 6.04 11.31 7.54
CA MET A 301 6.47 11.16 8.94
C MET A 301 7.67 10.22 9.13
N THR A 302 8.02 9.44 8.11
CA THR A 302 9.15 8.48 8.14
C THR A 302 10.45 9.14 7.73
#